data_befb566cf0b5ee7b9fa772338c84fd80
#
_entry.id   befb566cf0b5ee7b9fa772338c84fd80
#
_cell.length_a   1.000
_cell.length_b   1.000
_cell.length_c   1.000
_cell.angle_alpha   90.00
_cell.angle_beta   90.00
_cell.angle_gamma   90.00
#
_symmetry.space_group_name_H-M   'P 1'
#
loop_
_entity.id
_entity.type
_entity.pdbx_description
1 polymer ?
#
loop_
_entity_poly.entity_id
_entity_poly.type
_entity_poly.pdbx_seq_one_letter_code
_entity_poly.pdbx_strand_id
1 'polypeptide(L)'
;DQHFQQAPLEQNMPVIMGMLSVLYSNFHGAQSHVILTYDHYLRGLPAYFQQLDMESNGKSTTLDGEQVDYDTGAILWGQTGTNGQHAFFQLLHQGTRLAPVDFIALAKDGMSNEEHHRVLLGNMLAQASALMCGQNAPDGEQHRFYPGNKPSNVLLLKELTAKNFGALVALYEHKVF
;
A
#
# COMPACT_ATOMS: atom_id res chain seq x y z
N ASP A 1 -3.79 -12.07 15.57
CA ASP A 1 -2.79 -13.06 16.02
C ASP A 1 -3.12 -14.48 15.55
N GLN A 2 -4.33 -15.03 15.84
CA GLN A 2 -4.68 -16.40 15.46
C GLN A 2 -4.53 -16.66 13.95
N HIS A 3 -4.97 -15.74 13.10
CA HIS A 3 -4.80 -15.86 11.64
C HIS A 3 -3.33 -15.98 11.26
N PHE A 4 -2.47 -15.13 11.81
CA PHE A 4 -1.02 -15.16 11.53
C PHE A 4 -0.37 -16.49 11.96
N GLN A 5 -0.78 -17.02 13.13
CA GLN A 5 -0.21 -18.24 13.69
C GLN A 5 -0.72 -19.54 13.03
N GLN A 6 -1.94 -19.54 12.47
CA GLN A 6 -2.64 -20.77 12.10
C GLN A 6 -3.00 -20.87 10.62
N ALA A 7 -3.06 -19.77 9.89
CA ALA A 7 -3.39 -19.81 8.47
C ALA A 7 -2.24 -20.45 7.65
N PRO A 8 -2.55 -21.28 6.65
CA PRO A 8 -1.57 -21.73 5.68
C PRO A 8 -0.86 -20.51 5.01
N LEU A 9 0.41 -20.67 4.66
CA LEU A 9 1.23 -19.54 4.16
C LEU A 9 0.58 -18.82 2.97
N GLU A 10 0.00 -19.57 2.06
CA GLU A 10 -0.70 -19.05 0.86
C GLU A 10 -2.03 -18.33 1.15
N GLN A 11 -2.50 -18.36 2.39
CA GLN A 11 -3.71 -17.68 2.86
C GLN A 11 -3.40 -16.70 4.01
N ASN A 12 -2.14 -16.63 4.42
CA ASN A 12 -1.68 -15.81 5.53
C ASN A 12 -1.38 -14.39 5.05
N MET A 13 -2.32 -13.48 5.25
CA MET A 13 -2.22 -12.10 4.73
C MET A 13 -0.92 -11.37 5.13
N PRO A 14 -0.50 -11.33 6.42
CA PRO A 14 0.76 -10.70 6.80
C PRO A 14 1.97 -11.31 6.09
N VAL A 15 2.05 -12.64 6.01
CA VAL A 15 3.13 -13.34 5.33
C VAL A 15 3.16 -13.03 3.84
N ILE A 16 2.01 -13.05 3.16
CA ILE A 16 1.90 -12.68 1.74
C ILE A 16 2.38 -11.24 1.52
N MET A 17 1.94 -10.29 2.36
CA MET A 17 2.35 -8.89 2.23
C MET A 17 3.84 -8.69 2.51
N GLY A 18 4.41 -9.39 3.48
CA GLY A 18 5.85 -9.39 3.77
C GLY A 18 6.66 -9.95 2.61
N MET A 19 6.27 -11.10 2.09
CA MET A 19 6.91 -11.73 0.93
C MET A 19 6.82 -10.87 -0.34
N LEU A 20 5.70 -10.20 -0.57
CA LEU A 20 5.57 -9.24 -1.67
C LEU A 20 6.50 -8.04 -1.49
N SER A 21 6.69 -7.54 -0.26
CA SER A 21 7.65 -6.46 0.01
C SER A 21 9.07 -6.89 -0.34
N VAL A 22 9.49 -8.08 0.08
CA VAL A 22 10.80 -8.65 -0.28
C VAL A 22 10.94 -8.83 -1.79
N LEU A 23 9.91 -9.38 -2.45
CA LEU A 23 9.90 -9.58 -3.91
C LEU A 23 10.08 -8.26 -4.65
N TYR A 24 9.32 -7.24 -4.28
CA TYR A 24 9.39 -5.94 -4.98
C TYR A 24 10.71 -5.21 -4.73
N SER A 25 11.24 -5.24 -3.51
CA SER A 25 12.49 -4.56 -3.18
C SER A 25 13.70 -5.26 -3.84
N ASN A 26 13.83 -6.57 -3.66
CA ASN A 26 15.04 -7.29 -4.04
C ASN A 26 15.04 -7.80 -5.50
N PHE A 27 13.87 -8.02 -6.10
CA PHE A 27 13.79 -8.61 -7.44
C PHE A 27 13.22 -7.68 -8.50
N HIS A 28 12.48 -6.63 -8.08
CA HIS A 28 11.89 -5.66 -9.02
C HIS A 28 12.40 -4.24 -8.81
N GLY A 29 13.36 -4.02 -7.88
CA GLY A 29 14.01 -2.74 -7.66
C GLY A 29 13.10 -1.64 -7.10
N ALA A 30 12.03 -2.02 -6.41
CA ALA A 30 11.15 -1.06 -5.75
C ALA A 30 11.80 -0.53 -4.47
N GLN A 31 12.26 0.71 -4.47
CA GLN A 31 12.90 1.34 -3.31
C GLN A 31 11.91 1.97 -2.33
N SER A 32 10.65 2.07 -2.70
CA SER A 32 9.62 2.68 -1.85
C SER A 32 8.29 1.93 -1.95
N HIS A 33 7.44 2.09 -0.94
CA HIS A 33 6.10 1.53 -0.86
C HIS A 33 5.13 2.63 -0.39
N VAL A 34 3.97 2.71 -1.02
CA VAL A 34 3.00 3.80 -0.79
C VAL A 34 1.81 3.30 -0.02
N ILE A 35 1.40 4.01 1.02
CA ILE A 35 0.18 3.75 1.79
C ILE A 35 -0.83 4.86 1.51
N LEU A 36 -1.99 4.50 1.00
CA LEU A 36 -3.07 5.42 0.65
C LEU A 36 -4.34 5.08 1.42
N THR A 37 -4.74 5.95 2.33
CA THR A 37 -5.96 5.78 3.11
C THR A 37 -7.11 6.57 2.49
N TYR A 38 -8.21 5.89 2.16
CA TYR A 38 -9.43 6.50 1.62
C TYR A 38 -10.49 6.64 2.71
N ASP A 39 -10.04 7.18 3.84
CA ASP A 39 -10.87 7.56 4.97
C ASP A 39 -10.15 8.63 5.80
N HIS A 40 -10.89 9.66 6.25
CA HIS A 40 -10.32 10.77 7.01
C HIS A 40 -9.75 10.34 8.37
N TYR A 41 -10.43 9.42 9.04
CA TYR A 41 -10.00 8.96 10.37
C TYR A 41 -8.75 8.07 10.31
N LEU A 42 -8.45 7.52 9.14
CA LEU A 42 -7.23 6.72 8.89
C LEU A 42 -6.03 7.56 8.43
N ARG A 43 -6.15 8.88 8.34
CA ARG A 43 -5.10 9.78 7.82
C ARG A 43 -3.75 9.70 8.54
N GLY A 44 -3.74 9.25 9.79
CA GLY A 44 -2.51 9.07 10.58
C GLY A 44 -1.77 7.75 10.32
N LEU A 45 -2.42 6.77 9.67
CA LEU A 45 -1.83 5.45 9.45
C LEU A 45 -0.57 5.46 8.59
N PRO A 46 -0.48 6.22 7.48
CA PRO A 46 0.76 6.25 6.70
C PRO A 46 1.98 6.64 7.53
N ALA A 47 1.85 7.64 8.41
CA ALA A 47 2.94 8.07 9.29
C ALA A 47 3.25 7.03 10.38
N TYR A 48 2.25 6.36 10.92
CA TYR A 48 2.43 5.27 11.88
C TYR A 48 3.14 4.08 11.25
N PHE A 49 2.69 3.61 10.09
CA PHE A 49 3.31 2.49 9.39
C PHE A 49 4.70 2.84 8.87
N GLN A 50 4.95 4.09 8.53
CA GLN A 50 6.28 4.59 8.19
C GLN A 50 7.25 4.34 9.33
N GLN A 51 6.92 4.74 10.56
CA GLN A 51 7.74 4.48 11.73
C GLN A 51 7.85 2.98 12.00
N LEU A 52 6.74 2.25 12.01
CA LEU A 52 6.70 0.82 12.30
C LEU A 52 7.65 0.02 11.39
N ASP A 53 7.56 0.23 10.08
CA ASP A 53 8.31 -0.55 9.09
C ASP A 53 9.77 -0.06 8.97
N MET A 54 9.98 1.25 8.80
CA MET A 54 11.32 1.80 8.54
C MET A 54 12.24 1.71 9.76
N GLU A 55 11.69 1.86 10.98
CA GLU A 55 12.48 1.70 12.21
C GLU A 55 12.79 0.22 12.49
N SER A 56 11.86 -0.67 12.19
CA SER A 56 12.05 -2.11 12.41
C SER A 56 12.96 -2.74 11.36
N ASN A 57 12.70 -2.53 10.08
CA ASN A 57 13.36 -3.19 8.96
C ASN A 57 14.49 -2.37 8.31
N GLY A 58 14.63 -1.08 8.66
CA GLY A 58 15.64 -0.19 8.10
C GLY A 58 17.04 -0.42 8.69
N LYS A 59 17.49 -1.66 8.71
CA LYS A 59 18.79 -2.06 9.30
C LYS A 59 19.64 -2.78 8.25
N SER A 60 20.93 -2.52 8.26
CA SER A 60 21.90 -3.09 7.31
C SER A 60 22.84 -4.14 7.96
N THR A 61 22.56 -4.53 9.18
CA THR A 61 23.44 -5.43 9.94
C THR A 61 22.64 -6.56 10.59
N THR A 62 23.12 -7.78 10.46
CA THR A 62 22.56 -8.97 11.12
C THR A 62 22.77 -8.95 12.64
N LEU A 63 22.11 -9.86 13.35
CA LEU A 63 22.34 -10.04 14.80
C LEU A 63 23.77 -10.45 15.14
N ASP A 64 24.47 -11.10 14.22
CA ASP A 64 25.86 -11.51 14.38
C ASP A 64 26.87 -10.39 14.01
N GLY A 65 26.36 -9.20 13.62
CA GLY A 65 27.17 -8.02 13.31
C GLY A 65 27.68 -7.96 11.86
N GLU A 66 27.21 -8.82 10.98
CA GLU A 66 27.60 -8.84 9.57
C GLU A 66 26.75 -7.86 8.75
N GLN A 67 27.35 -7.18 7.76
CA GLN A 67 26.62 -6.34 6.82
C GLN A 67 25.82 -7.22 5.86
N VAL A 68 24.56 -6.85 5.62
CA VAL A 68 23.72 -7.52 4.62
C VAL A 68 24.03 -6.99 3.20
N ASP A 69 23.89 -7.84 2.20
CA ASP A 69 24.11 -7.55 0.78
C ASP A 69 22.81 -7.51 -0.03
N TYR A 70 21.67 -7.35 0.64
CA TYR A 70 20.32 -7.27 0.07
C TYR A 70 19.53 -6.09 0.66
N ASP A 71 18.46 -5.68 -0.03
CA ASP A 71 17.56 -4.63 0.45
C ASP A 71 16.67 -5.14 1.61
N THR A 72 16.72 -4.47 2.75
CA THR A 72 15.98 -4.85 3.96
C THR A 72 14.59 -4.23 4.01
N GLY A 73 14.48 -2.91 4.08
CA GLY A 73 13.23 -2.18 4.17
C GLY A 73 13.07 -1.14 3.06
N ALA A 74 11.87 -1.02 2.52
CA ALA A 74 11.53 0.03 1.57
C ALA A 74 11.28 1.38 2.28
N ILE A 75 11.48 2.49 1.57
CA ILE A 75 11.02 3.81 2.03
C ILE A 75 9.50 3.83 2.00
N LEU A 76 8.86 3.78 3.15
CA LEU A 76 7.42 3.81 3.27
C LEU A 76 6.91 5.24 3.39
N TRP A 77 5.93 5.62 2.57
CA TRP A 77 5.35 6.96 2.54
C TRP A 77 3.90 6.93 2.08
N GLY A 78 3.21 8.03 2.20
CA GLY A 78 1.83 8.13 1.74
C GLY A 78 1.02 9.18 2.49
N GLN A 79 -0.24 9.24 2.13
CA GLN A 79 -1.24 10.13 2.76
C GLN A 79 -2.66 9.70 2.41
N THR A 80 -3.66 10.53 2.70
CA THR A 80 -5.03 10.29 2.24
C THR A 80 -5.10 10.30 0.72
N GLY A 81 -5.84 9.33 0.17
CA GLY A 81 -5.87 9.07 -1.28
C GLY A 81 -6.30 10.25 -2.12
N THR A 82 -7.36 10.97 -1.74
CA THR A 82 -7.83 12.17 -2.44
C THR A 82 -6.78 13.27 -2.52
N ASN A 83 -6.05 13.54 -1.44
CA ASN A 83 -4.95 14.50 -1.44
C ASN A 83 -3.77 13.99 -2.29
N GLY A 84 -3.44 12.70 -2.16
CA GLY A 84 -2.39 12.02 -2.93
C GLY A 84 -2.57 12.15 -4.43
N GLN A 85 -3.82 12.07 -4.93
CA GLN A 85 -4.14 12.23 -6.34
C GLN A 85 -3.62 13.56 -6.92
N HIS A 86 -3.64 14.61 -6.12
CA HIS A 86 -3.15 15.94 -6.54
C HIS A 86 -1.68 16.18 -6.21
N ALA A 87 -1.00 15.24 -5.53
CA ALA A 87 0.38 15.43 -5.10
C ALA A 87 1.38 14.55 -5.88
N PHE A 88 1.11 13.25 -6.04
CA PHE A 88 2.12 12.31 -6.55
C PHE A 88 1.57 11.17 -7.42
N PHE A 89 0.29 11.10 -7.72
CA PHE A 89 -0.24 10.04 -8.58
C PHE A 89 0.29 10.09 -10.00
N GLN A 90 0.71 11.26 -10.47
CA GLN A 90 1.41 11.40 -11.75
C GLN A 90 2.65 10.49 -11.80
N LEU A 91 3.45 10.49 -10.73
CA LEU A 91 4.63 9.64 -10.61
C LEU A 91 4.24 8.15 -10.56
N LEU A 92 3.19 7.80 -9.81
CA LEU A 92 2.73 6.42 -9.69
C LEU A 92 2.29 5.85 -11.04
N HIS A 93 1.54 6.63 -11.84
CA HIS A 93 1.02 6.18 -13.15
C HIS A 93 2.06 6.21 -14.25
N GLN A 94 2.80 7.31 -14.41
CA GLN A 94 3.68 7.56 -15.56
C GLN A 94 5.17 7.67 -15.21
N GLY A 95 5.50 7.67 -13.91
CA GLY A 95 6.89 7.75 -13.48
C GLY A 95 7.69 6.50 -13.80
N THR A 96 9.01 6.67 -13.87
CA THR A 96 9.98 5.62 -14.19
C THR A 96 10.34 4.73 -12.98
N ARG A 97 9.89 5.10 -11.78
CA ARG A 97 10.16 4.36 -10.55
C ARG A 97 8.98 3.45 -10.22
N LEU A 98 9.30 2.21 -9.81
CA LEU A 98 8.31 1.30 -9.26
C LEU A 98 8.08 1.62 -7.79
N ALA A 99 6.83 1.86 -7.42
CA ALA A 99 6.38 2.02 -6.04
C ALA A 99 5.07 1.24 -5.86
N PRO A 100 5.11 0.05 -5.26
CA PRO A 100 3.90 -0.68 -4.88
C PRO A 100 3.00 0.15 -3.98
N VAL A 101 1.70 -0.05 -4.09
CA VAL A 101 0.69 0.78 -3.40
C VAL A 101 -0.25 -0.10 -2.59
N ASP A 102 -0.45 0.25 -1.32
CA ASP A 102 -1.55 -0.28 -0.50
C ASP A 102 -2.67 0.76 -0.41
N PHE A 103 -3.82 0.44 -0.99
CA PHE A 103 -5.05 1.20 -0.85
C PHE A 103 -5.84 0.66 0.34
N ILE A 104 -6.15 1.53 1.30
CA ILE A 104 -6.89 1.16 2.52
C ILE A 104 -8.18 1.97 2.59
N ALA A 105 -9.32 1.30 2.64
CA ALA A 105 -10.63 1.94 2.72
C ALA A 105 -11.62 1.18 3.60
N LEU A 106 -12.74 1.81 3.87
CA LEU A 106 -13.89 1.23 4.57
C LEU A 106 -14.99 0.92 3.56
N ALA A 107 -15.61 -0.25 3.64
CA ALA A 107 -16.78 -0.59 2.81
C ALA A 107 -18.03 0.19 3.26
N LYS A 108 -18.11 0.52 4.55
CA LYS A 108 -19.16 1.34 5.13
C LYS A 108 -18.53 2.45 5.95
N ASP A 109 -18.89 3.68 5.62
CA ASP A 109 -18.62 4.84 6.45
C ASP A 109 -19.87 5.17 7.26
N GLY A 110 -19.76 5.12 8.59
CA GLY A 110 -20.88 5.45 9.49
C GLY A 110 -21.10 6.95 9.71
N MET A 111 -20.28 7.82 9.11
CA MET A 111 -20.17 9.23 9.47
C MET A 111 -20.44 10.18 8.29
N SER A 112 -20.33 9.74 7.04
CA SER A 112 -20.47 10.59 5.87
C SER A 112 -21.77 10.32 5.09
N ASN A 113 -22.03 11.17 4.11
CA ASN A 113 -23.09 10.94 3.14
C ASN A 113 -22.74 9.71 2.28
N GLU A 114 -23.66 8.75 2.18
CA GLU A 114 -23.48 7.49 1.43
C GLU A 114 -23.05 7.72 -0.02
N GLU A 115 -23.57 8.77 -0.66
CA GLU A 115 -23.21 9.11 -2.05
C GLU A 115 -21.74 9.55 -2.14
N HIS A 116 -21.30 10.42 -1.24
CA HIS A 116 -19.89 10.84 -1.18
C HIS A 116 -18.96 9.66 -0.91
N HIS A 117 -19.36 8.76 -0.01
CA HIS A 117 -18.58 7.56 0.29
C HIS A 117 -18.48 6.63 -0.92
N ARG A 118 -19.58 6.41 -1.64
CA ARG A 118 -19.59 5.61 -2.88
C ARG A 118 -18.67 6.20 -3.95
N VAL A 119 -18.70 7.53 -4.14
CA VAL A 119 -17.80 8.23 -5.06
C VAL A 119 -16.34 8.06 -4.63
N LEU A 120 -16.05 8.19 -3.34
CA LEU A 120 -14.70 8.00 -2.78
C LEU A 120 -14.15 6.60 -3.05
N LEU A 121 -14.94 5.56 -2.77
CA LEU A 121 -14.58 4.17 -3.09
C LEU A 121 -14.41 3.94 -4.59
N GLY A 122 -15.31 4.49 -5.40
CA GLY A 122 -15.22 4.42 -6.86
C GLY A 122 -13.91 5.03 -7.38
N ASN A 123 -13.51 6.17 -6.83
CA ASN A 123 -12.22 6.80 -7.16
C ASN A 123 -11.04 5.90 -6.76
N MET A 124 -11.05 5.33 -5.56
CA MET A 124 -9.99 4.42 -5.12
C MET A 124 -9.84 3.22 -6.05
N LEU A 125 -10.95 2.55 -6.35
CA LEU A 125 -10.95 1.37 -7.22
C LEU A 125 -10.53 1.72 -8.66
N ALA A 126 -10.94 2.89 -9.16
CA ALA A 126 -10.49 3.39 -10.46
C ALA A 126 -8.98 3.64 -10.49
N GLN A 127 -8.39 4.17 -9.42
CA GLN A 127 -6.95 4.37 -9.33
C GLN A 127 -6.19 3.03 -9.29
N ALA A 128 -6.65 2.07 -8.49
CA ALA A 128 -6.06 0.73 -8.45
C ALA A 128 -6.17 0.03 -9.82
N SER A 129 -7.31 0.13 -10.48
CA SER A 129 -7.53 -0.41 -11.83
C SER A 129 -6.63 0.26 -12.88
N ALA A 130 -6.49 1.58 -12.83
CA ALA A 130 -5.62 2.32 -13.76
C ALA A 130 -4.13 1.97 -13.56
N LEU A 131 -3.68 1.76 -12.32
CA LEU A 131 -2.32 1.28 -12.05
C LEU A 131 -2.08 -0.11 -12.63
N MET A 132 -3.05 -1.00 -12.52
CA MET A 132 -2.96 -2.37 -13.03
C MET A 132 -3.04 -2.42 -14.56
N CYS A 133 -4.06 -1.80 -15.16
CA CYS A 133 -4.38 -1.95 -16.58
C CYS A 133 -3.64 -0.97 -17.50
N GLY A 134 -3.31 0.21 -16.98
CA GLY A 134 -2.80 1.32 -17.81
C GLY A 134 -3.85 1.89 -18.76
N GLN A 135 -3.38 2.70 -19.69
CA GLN A 135 -4.21 3.30 -20.74
C GLN A 135 -3.37 3.59 -21.97
N ASN A 136 -3.85 3.21 -23.15
CA ASN A 136 -3.22 3.59 -24.41
C ASN A 136 -3.37 5.10 -24.66
N ALA A 137 -2.34 5.70 -25.23
CA ALA A 137 -2.41 7.08 -25.69
C ALA A 137 -3.18 7.16 -27.00
N PRO A 138 -3.94 8.25 -27.24
CA PRO A 138 -4.44 8.58 -28.56
C PRO A 138 -3.27 8.78 -29.57
N ASP A 139 -3.56 8.62 -30.85
CA ASP A 139 -2.55 8.82 -31.90
C ASP A 139 -1.93 10.23 -31.82
N GLY A 140 -0.61 10.27 -31.79
CA GLY A 140 0.17 11.52 -31.65
C GLY A 140 0.27 12.09 -30.23
N GLU A 141 -0.38 11.50 -29.23
CA GLU A 141 -0.40 11.98 -27.85
C GLU A 141 0.31 11.06 -26.87
N GLN A 142 1.51 10.56 -27.21
CA GLN A 142 2.28 9.60 -26.39
C GLN A 142 2.50 10.04 -24.93
N HIS A 143 2.48 11.33 -24.65
CA HIS A 143 2.56 11.86 -23.28
C HIS A 143 1.36 11.48 -22.40
N ARG A 144 0.27 10.97 -22.99
CA ARG A 144 -0.93 10.49 -22.27
C ARG A 144 -0.95 8.97 -22.05
N PHE A 145 0.13 8.28 -22.40
CA PHE A 145 0.26 6.84 -22.19
C PHE A 145 0.47 6.51 -20.71
N TYR A 146 -0.29 5.55 -20.19
CA TYR A 146 -0.07 4.94 -18.89
C TYR A 146 0.32 3.47 -19.08
N PRO A 147 1.53 3.05 -18.68
CA PRO A 147 2.01 1.69 -18.96
C PRO A 147 1.21 0.59 -18.26
N GLY A 148 0.57 0.90 -17.15
CA GLY A 148 -0.04 -0.13 -16.30
C GLY A 148 1.01 -1.04 -15.65
N ASN A 149 0.59 -2.24 -15.26
CA ASN A 149 1.45 -3.24 -14.59
C ASN A 149 2.18 -2.69 -13.36
N LYS A 150 1.52 -1.78 -12.64
CA LYS A 150 1.97 -1.20 -11.37
C LYS A 150 1.30 -1.96 -10.23
N PRO A 151 2.06 -2.65 -9.36
CA PRO A 151 1.48 -3.50 -8.34
C PRO A 151 0.76 -2.68 -7.26
N SER A 152 -0.40 -3.16 -6.84
CA SER A 152 -1.13 -2.59 -5.71
C SER A 152 -1.95 -3.64 -4.97
N ASN A 153 -2.16 -3.42 -3.68
CA ASN A 153 -3.09 -4.16 -2.84
C ASN A 153 -4.29 -3.27 -2.51
N VAL A 154 -5.46 -3.87 -2.34
CA VAL A 154 -6.66 -3.18 -1.85
C VAL A 154 -7.11 -3.85 -0.57
N LEU A 155 -7.02 -3.12 0.55
CA LEU A 155 -7.49 -3.56 1.86
C LEU A 155 -8.82 -2.85 2.16
N LEU A 156 -9.90 -3.60 2.07
CA LEU A 156 -11.23 -3.09 2.30
C LEU A 156 -11.76 -3.61 3.64
N LEU A 157 -11.76 -2.75 4.67
CA LEU A 157 -12.35 -3.07 5.95
C LEU A 157 -13.87 -2.89 5.86
N LYS A 158 -14.62 -3.74 6.58
CA LYS A 158 -16.08 -3.65 6.59
C LYS A 158 -16.56 -2.27 7.07
N GLU A 159 -16.01 -1.81 8.19
CA GLU A 159 -16.34 -0.54 8.85
C GLU A 159 -15.25 -0.19 9.87
N LEU A 160 -15.17 1.06 10.31
CA LEU A 160 -14.21 1.49 11.32
C LEU A 160 -14.75 1.21 12.72
N THR A 161 -14.33 0.08 13.27
CA THR A 161 -14.52 -0.28 14.68
C THR A 161 -13.16 -0.46 15.36
N ALA A 162 -13.10 -0.39 16.68
CA ALA A 162 -11.88 -0.67 17.42
C ALA A 162 -11.28 -2.05 17.07
N LYS A 163 -12.15 -3.06 16.85
CA LYS A 163 -11.73 -4.40 16.43
C LYS A 163 -11.11 -4.40 15.03
N ASN A 164 -11.75 -3.78 14.05
CA ASN A 164 -11.25 -3.75 12.67
C ASN A 164 -9.99 -2.90 12.54
N PHE A 165 -9.93 -1.78 13.27
CA PHE A 165 -8.73 -0.95 13.35
C PHE A 165 -7.57 -1.71 13.98
N GLY A 166 -7.78 -2.36 15.12
CA GLY A 166 -6.77 -3.20 15.77
C GLY A 166 -6.30 -4.35 14.89
N ALA A 167 -7.20 -4.97 14.11
CA ALA A 167 -6.85 -6.01 13.14
C ALA A 167 -5.97 -5.46 12.00
N LEU A 168 -6.26 -4.24 11.51
CA LEU A 168 -5.44 -3.57 10.50
C LEU A 168 -4.03 -3.24 11.02
N VAL A 169 -3.93 -2.72 12.25
CA VAL A 169 -2.64 -2.47 12.89
C VAL A 169 -1.86 -3.77 13.05
N ALA A 170 -2.47 -4.81 13.61
CA ALA A 170 -1.84 -6.13 13.78
C ALA A 170 -1.42 -6.77 12.45
N LEU A 171 -2.15 -6.53 11.35
CA LEU A 171 -1.76 -6.99 10.01
C LEU A 171 -0.39 -6.44 9.62
N TYR A 172 -0.18 -5.14 9.80
CA TYR A 172 1.10 -4.51 9.46
C TYR A 172 2.21 -4.84 10.46
N GLU A 173 1.90 -4.99 11.74
CA GLU A 173 2.87 -5.45 12.74
C GLU A 173 3.37 -6.86 12.44
N HIS A 174 2.49 -7.79 12.10
CA HIS A 174 2.89 -9.14 11.69
C HIS A 174 3.56 -9.17 10.31
N LYS A 175 3.23 -8.24 9.39
CA LYS A 175 3.95 -8.09 8.12
C LYS A 175 5.41 -7.72 8.34
N VAL A 176 5.67 -6.85 9.32
CA VAL A 176 7.02 -6.36 9.65
C VAL A 176 7.84 -7.41 10.39
N PHE A 177 7.19 -8.24 11.21
CA PHE A 177 7.82 -9.35 11.92
C PHE A 177 8.37 -10.43 10.97
#